data_ea230a213fae451478766a6d97beb565
#
_entry.id   ea230a213fae451478766a6d97beb565
#
_cell.length_a   1.000
_cell.length_b   1.000
_cell.length_c   1.000
_cell.angle_alpha   90.00
_cell.angle_beta   90.00
_cell.angle_gamma   90.00
#
_symmetry.space_group_name_H-M   'P 1'
#
loop_
_entity.id
_entity.type
_entity.pdbx_description
1 polymer ?
#
loop_
_entity_poly.entity_id
_entity_poly.type
_entity_poly.pdbx_seq_one_letter_code
_entity_poly.pdbx_strand_id
1 'polypeptide(L)'
;MERIVTEKRSFVDEYGRERIFYGVNIVDKRKDSEDNKFGFNIDDKLLDEMTSRGLNLIRLGTTWSMIEPEPGSYNDEYLDDMYRIFDLCAAHGVYILFDMHQDLYSPRCYGDGAPDWATITDQYDPKEPKLVWAAGYFWGKATQRAFDNFWNNREYNGRGLIDYFAAMWQHVAARFADHPALF
;
A
#
# COMPACT_ATOMS: atom_id res chain seq x y z
N MET A 1 -0.85 10.02 20.25
CA MET A 1 -2.06 9.18 20.01
C MET A 1 -2.04 8.01 20.98
N GLU A 2 -3.20 7.46 21.33
CA GLU A 2 -3.30 6.27 22.21
C GLU A 2 -2.91 5.02 21.42
N ARG A 3 -2.17 4.12 22.06
CA ARG A 3 -1.82 2.85 21.42
C ARG A 3 -3.05 1.95 21.34
N ILE A 4 -3.28 1.37 20.16
CA ILE A 4 -4.39 0.43 19.93
C ILE A 4 -3.85 -0.99 19.94
N VAL A 5 -4.55 -1.87 20.63
CA VAL A 5 -4.27 -3.30 20.65
C VAL A 5 -5.54 -4.10 20.41
N THR A 6 -5.40 -5.35 20.01
CA THR A 6 -6.54 -6.26 19.87
C THR A 6 -6.75 -7.03 21.17
N GLU A 7 -7.97 -7.00 21.70
CA GLU A 7 -8.39 -7.85 22.82
C GLU A 7 -9.64 -8.62 22.42
N LYS A 8 -9.55 -9.97 22.40
CA LYS A 8 -10.63 -10.86 21.92
C LYS A 8 -11.13 -10.51 20.53
N ARG A 9 -12.21 -9.74 20.42
CA ARG A 9 -12.85 -9.33 19.15
C ARG A 9 -12.95 -7.82 18.99
N SER A 10 -12.29 -7.08 19.88
CA SER A 10 -12.35 -5.63 19.92
C SER A 10 -10.96 -5.02 19.77
N PHE A 11 -10.92 -3.82 19.22
CA PHE A 11 -9.79 -2.92 19.33
C PHE A 11 -9.94 -2.13 20.63
N VAL A 12 -8.90 -2.12 21.46
CA VAL A 12 -8.92 -1.39 22.71
C VAL A 12 -7.72 -0.46 22.81
N ASP A 13 -7.89 0.65 23.51
CA ASP A 13 -6.80 1.56 23.83
C ASP A 13 -6.08 1.14 25.12
N GLU A 14 -5.03 1.86 25.47
CA GLU A 14 -4.22 1.61 26.68
C GLU A 14 -4.98 1.74 28.01
N TYR A 15 -6.19 2.34 27.98
CA TYR A 15 -7.09 2.44 29.12
C TYR A 15 -8.16 1.33 29.16
N GLY A 16 -8.08 0.37 28.23
CA GLY A 16 -9.06 -0.73 28.12
C GLY A 16 -10.42 -0.33 27.53
N ARG A 17 -10.52 0.87 26.92
CA ARG A 17 -11.75 1.33 26.26
C ARG A 17 -11.85 0.75 24.87
N GLU A 18 -12.99 0.18 24.52
CA GLU A 18 -13.25 -0.27 23.14
C GLU A 18 -13.29 0.91 22.18
N ARG A 19 -12.59 0.75 21.07
CA ARG A 19 -12.46 1.79 20.04
C ARG A 19 -13.10 1.32 18.75
N ILE A 20 -13.84 2.23 18.14
CA ILE A 20 -14.49 2.02 16.85
C ILE A 20 -13.83 2.94 15.83
N PHE A 21 -13.51 2.38 14.66
CA PHE A 21 -12.82 3.10 13.61
C PHE A 21 -13.73 3.29 12.40
N TYR A 22 -13.85 4.54 11.98
CA TYR A 22 -14.53 4.93 10.75
C TYR A 22 -13.56 5.72 9.89
N GLY A 23 -13.48 5.39 8.61
CA GLY A 23 -12.47 6.01 7.79
C GLY A 23 -12.74 5.98 6.30
N VAL A 24 -11.75 6.46 5.58
CA VAL A 24 -11.75 6.52 4.12
C VAL A 24 -10.57 5.74 3.57
N ASN A 25 -10.71 5.31 2.31
CA ASN A 25 -9.61 4.71 1.56
C ASN A 25 -8.97 5.78 0.68
N ILE A 26 -7.67 5.96 0.82
CA ILE A 26 -6.87 6.88 0.01
C ILE A 26 -5.72 6.10 -0.60
N VAL A 27 -5.74 5.98 -1.93
CA VAL A 27 -4.66 5.35 -2.72
C VAL A 27 -4.31 6.31 -3.84
N ASP A 28 -3.07 6.79 -3.87
CA ASP A 28 -2.57 7.57 -5.00
C ASP A 28 -1.92 6.63 -6.03
N LYS A 29 -2.52 6.54 -7.20
CA LYS A 29 -2.07 5.70 -8.31
C LYS A 29 -1.35 6.48 -9.41
N ARG A 30 -1.18 7.80 -9.21
CA ARG A 30 -0.55 8.66 -10.22
C ARG A 30 0.96 8.42 -10.25
N LYS A 31 1.47 8.02 -11.39
CA LYS A 31 2.90 7.86 -11.63
C LYS A 31 3.63 9.18 -11.94
N ASP A 32 2.88 10.19 -12.39
CA ASP A 32 3.43 11.39 -13.02
C ASP A 32 2.70 12.64 -12.53
N SER A 33 3.03 13.15 -11.35
CA SER A 33 2.96 14.60 -11.20
C SER A 33 4.27 15.17 -11.78
N GLU A 34 4.20 16.22 -12.62
CA GLU A 34 5.36 16.91 -13.17
C GLU A 34 6.40 17.34 -12.10
N ASP A 35 6.00 17.30 -10.83
CA ASP A 35 6.80 17.70 -9.67
C ASP A 35 7.46 16.53 -8.92
N ASN A 36 7.35 15.26 -9.39
CA ASN A 36 7.80 14.06 -8.66
C ASN A 36 7.33 13.98 -7.19
N LYS A 37 6.36 14.78 -6.80
CA LYS A 37 5.76 14.74 -5.47
C LYS A 37 4.60 13.75 -5.51
N PHE A 38 4.73 12.69 -4.76
CA PHE A 38 3.65 11.73 -4.54
C PHE A 38 2.46 12.50 -3.97
N GLY A 39 1.42 12.63 -4.80
CA GLY A 39 0.39 13.63 -4.57
C GLY A 39 -0.76 13.11 -3.74
N PHE A 40 -0.49 12.57 -2.54
CA PHE A 40 -1.57 12.42 -1.59
C PHE A 40 -2.09 13.82 -1.23
N ASN A 41 -3.29 14.15 -1.71
CA ASN A 41 -3.98 15.39 -1.31
C ASN A 41 -4.51 15.26 0.13
N ILE A 42 -3.62 14.93 1.07
CA ILE A 42 -3.92 14.88 2.50
C ILE A 42 -3.31 16.13 3.10
N ASP A 43 -4.16 17.06 3.54
CA ASP A 43 -3.80 18.33 4.17
C ASP A 43 -4.61 18.52 5.45
N ASP A 44 -4.25 19.55 6.22
CA ASP A 44 -4.93 19.90 7.46
C ASP A 44 -6.44 20.08 7.27
N LYS A 45 -6.85 20.71 6.15
CA LYS A 45 -8.25 20.98 5.85
C LYS A 45 -9.05 19.68 5.67
N LEU A 46 -8.49 18.69 4.94
CA LEU A 46 -9.12 17.39 4.77
C LEU A 46 -9.24 16.67 6.11
N LEU A 47 -8.18 16.68 6.91
CA LEU A 47 -8.15 16.01 8.21
C LEU A 47 -9.08 16.65 9.22
N ASP A 48 -9.18 17.98 9.26
CA ASP A 48 -10.15 18.74 10.06
C ASP A 48 -11.59 18.37 9.65
N GLU A 49 -11.88 18.33 8.36
CA GLU A 49 -13.20 17.93 7.88
C GLU A 49 -13.54 16.47 8.26
N MET A 50 -12.60 15.55 8.09
CA MET A 50 -12.77 14.15 8.48
C MET A 50 -13.08 14.01 9.98
N THR A 51 -12.25 14.62 10.82
CA THR A 51 -12.38 14.52 12.28
C THR A 51 -13.64 15.19 12.79
N SER A 52 -14.06 16.32 12.20
CA SER A 52 -15.34 16.98 12.52
C SER A 52 -16.56 16.12 12.24
N ARG A 53 -16.43 15.15 11.33
CA ARG A 53 -17.46 14.16 11.00
C ARG A 53 -17.32 12.84 11.77
N GLY A 54 -16.34 12.75 12.69
CA GLY A 54 -16.07 11.55 13.48
C GLY A 54 -15.27 10.48 12.75
N LEU A 55 -14.67 10.78 11.58
CA LEU A 55 -13.76 9.87 10.90
C LEU A 55 -12.39 9.93 11.57
N ASN A 56 -11.82 8.78 11.88
CA ASN A 56 -10.59 8.67 12.67
C ASN A 56 -9.57 7.67 12.10
N LEU A 57 -9.80 7.20 10.86
CA LEU A 57 -8.92 6.23 10.19
C LEU A 57 -8.79 6.55 8.70
N ILE A 58 -7.58 6.40 8.18
CA ILE A 58 -7.30 6.35 6.74
C ILE A 58 -6.66 4.99 6.42
N ARG A 59 -7.26 4.23 5.47
CA ARG A 59 -6.53 3.17 4.79
C ARG A 59 -5.66 3.82 3.72
N LEU A 60 -4.37 3.96 4.01
CA LEU A 60 -3.40 4.62 3.14
C LEU A 60 -2.71 3.57 2.27
N GLY A 61 -3.03 3.57 0.98
CA GLY A 61 -2.47 2.62 0.03
C GLY A 61 -1.15 3.09 -0.57
N THR A 62 -0.19 2.17 -0.60
CA THR A 62 1.06 2.26 -1.34
C THR A 62 1.19 1.05 -2.25
N THR A 63 2.16 1.03 -3.13
CA THR A 63 2.42 -0.13 -4.01
C THR A 63 3.86 -0.61 -3.89
N TRP A 64 4.07 -1.89 -4.15
CA TRP A 64 5.41 -2.47 -4.15
C TRP A 64 6.34 -1.73 -5.12
N SER A 65 5.85 -1.38 -6.32
CA SER A 65 6.62 -0.65 -7.33
C SER A 65 7.08 0.75 -6.91
N MET A 66 6.33 1.40 -6.00
CA MET A 66 6.71 2.72 -5.48
C MET A 66 7.82 2.61 -4.45
N ILE A 67 7.82 1.53 -3.66
CA ILE A 67 8.79 1.29 -2.59
C ILE A 67 10.06 0.65 -3.12
N GLU A 68 9.95 -0.34 -4.03
CA GLU A 68 11.09 -1.10 -4.56
C GLU A 68 11.04 -1.09 -6.10
N PRO A 69 11.35 0.05 -6.74
CA PRO A 69 11.32 0.18 -8.21
C PRO A 69 12.33 -0.74 -8.91
N GLU A 70 13.46 -1.00 -8.28
CA GLU A 70 14.49 -1.93 -8.74
C GLU A 70 14.78 -2.99 -7.66
N PRO A 71 15.15 -4.23 -8.03
CA PRO A 71 15.32 -5.32 -7.08
C PRO A 71 16.31 -4.99 -5.96
N GLY A 72 15.85 -4.97 -4.72
CA GLY A 72 16.66 -4.67 -3.52
C GLY A 72 17.03 -3.20 -3.34
N SER A 73 16.48 -2.29 -4.17
CA SER A 73 16.70 -0.85 -4.05
C SER A 73 15.40 -0.17 -3.60
N TYR A 74 15.41 0.36 -2.38
CA TYR A 74 14.23 0.98 -1.80
C TYR A 74 14.22 2.49 -2.01
N ASN A 75 13.03 3.03 -2.30
CA ASN A 75 12.79 4.47 -2.48
C ASN A 75 12.53 5.13 -1.13
N ASP A 76 13.60 5.46 -0.41
CA ASP A 76 13.51 6.07 0.91
C ASP A 76 12.94 7.50 0.86
N GLU A 77 13.10 8.24 -0.25
CA GLU A 77 12.49 9.55 -0.44
C GLU A 77 10.95 9.44 -0.44
N TYR A 78 10.42 8.44 -1.14
CA TYR A 78 8.99 8.13 -1.10
C TYR A 78 8.52 7.76 0.31
N LEU A 79 9.28 6.95 1.03
CA LEU A 79 8.96 6.56 2.41
C LEU A 79 9.06 7.75 3.37
N ASP A 80 9.93 8.74 3.11
CA ASP A 80 9.98 10.00 3.85
C ASP A 80 8.72 10.83 3.65
N ASP A 81 8.21 10.91 2.42
CA ASP A 81 6.95 11.61 2.13
C ASP A 81 5.76 10.90 2.80
N MET A 82 5.73 9.57 2.77
CA MET A 82 4.72 8.80 3.51
C MET A 82 4.80 9.05 5.01
N TYR A 83 6.01 9.13 5.58
CA TYR A 83 6.20 9.39 7.01
C TYR A 83 5.65 10.76 7.41
N ARG A 84 5.83 11.80 6.57
CA ARG A 84 5.22 13.14 6.80
C ARG A 84 3.69 13.08 6.83
N ILE A 85 3.07 12.22 6.01
CA ILE A 85 1.62 12.00 6.05
C ILE A 85 1.21 11.36 7.37
N PHE A 86 2.00 10.40 7.87
CA PHE A 86 1.79 9.80 9.18
C PHE A 86 1.87 10.84 10.30
N ASP A 87 2.87 11.73 10.28
CA ASP A 87 3.01 12.83 11.24
C ASP A 87 1.79 13.76 11.20
N LEU A 88 1.34 14.13 10.00
CA LEU A 88 0.18 14.98 9.82
C LEU A 88 -1.09 14.32 10.36
N CYS A 89 -1.32 13.06 10.05
CA CYS A 89 -2.45 12.29 10.58
C CYS A 89 -2.39 12.17 12.11
N ALA A 90 -1.21 11.95 12.67
CA ALA A 90 -1.01 11.90 14.12
C ALA A 90 -1.39 13.21 14.80
N ALA A 91 -1.04 14.37 14.21
CA ALA A 91 -1.38 15.69 14.73
C ALA A 91 -2.90 15.92 14.80
N HIS A 92 -3.67 15.31 13.89
CA HIS A 92 -5.14 15.39 13.86
C HIS A 92 -5.84 14.21 14.56
N GLY A 93 -5.10 13.29 15.19
CA GLY A 93 -5.68 12.12 15.87
C GLY A 93 -6.27 11.08 14.93
N VAL A 94 -5.83 11.04 13.67
CA VAL A 94 -6.25 10.09 12.64
C VAL A 94 -5.26 8.95 12.57
N TYR A 95 -5.73 7.71 12.70
CA TYR A 95 -4.93 6.50 12.54
C TYR A 95 -4.75 6.13 11.07
N ILE A 96 -3.70 5.39 10.77
CA ILE A 96 -3.40 4.90 9.43
C ILE A 96 -3.33 3.38 9.44
N LEU A 97 -4.20 2.75 8.65
CA LEU A 97 -4.04 1.38 8.20
C LEU A 97 -3.17 1.40 6.93
N PHE A 98 -1.90 1.04 7.09
CA PHE A 98 -0.96 1.07 5.99
C PHE A 98 -1.16 -0.14 5.08
N ASP A 99 -1.55 0.10 3.84
CA ASP A 99 -1.99 -0.92 2.89
C ASP A 99 -1.03 -1.08 1.72
N MET A 100 -0.58 -2.31 1.48
CA MET A 100 0.14 -2.66 0.25
C MET A 100 -0.89 -2.97 -0.83
N HIS A 101 -1.16 -1.96 -1.65
CA HIS A 101 -2.20 -1.99 -2.66
C HIS A 101 -1.72 -2.63 -3.95
N GLN A 102 -2.63 -3.34 -4.61
CA GLN A 102 -2.47 -3.77 -5.99
C GLN A 102 -3.82 -3.86 -6.71
N ASP A 103 -3.80 -3.57 -7.99
CA ASP A 103 -4.85 -3.92 -8.94
C ASP A 103 -4.23 -4.65 -10.11
N LEU A 104 -4.82 -5.79 -10.52
CA LEU A 104 -4.35 -6.62 -11.62
C LEU A 104 -2.86 -6.99 -11.54
N TYR A 105 -2.32 -7.05 -10.32
CA TYR A 105 -0.94 -7.38 -10.01
C TYR A 105 0.06 -6.24 -10.25
N SER A 106 0.02 -5.56 -11.40
CA SER A 106 1.01 -4.55 -11.76
C SER A 106 0.57 -3.63 -12.90
N PRO A 107 1.27 -2.50 -13.12
CA PRO A 107 1.06 -1.63 -14.28
C PRO A 107 1.21 -2.35 -15.61
N ARG A 108 2.13 -3.33 -15.70
CA ARG A 108 2.32 -4.13 -16.90
C ARG A 108 1.09 -4.96 -17.26
N CYS A 109 0.27 -5.30 -16.27
CA CYS A 109 -1.02 -5.98 -16.45
C CYS A 109 -2.22 -5.02 -16.48
N TYR A 110 -2.01 -3.73 -16.74
CA TYR A 110 -3.02 -2.66 -16.79
C TYR A 110 -3.63 -2.30 -15.43
N GLY A 111 -2.91 -2.53 -14.35
CA GLY A 111 -3.27 -2.20 -12.99
C GLY A 111 -2.19 -1.38 -12.27
N ASP A 112 -1.95 -1.74 -11.02
CA ASP A 112 -0.86 -1.23 -10.18
C ASP A 112 -0.40 -2.32 -9.20
N GLY A 113 0.64 -2.05 -8.41
CA GLY A 113 1.14 -2.99 -7.41
C GLY A 113 2.60 -3.36 -7.58
N ALA A 114 2.87 -4.55 -8.11
CA ALA A 114 4.23 -5.05 -8.27
C ALA A 114 5.02 -4.26 -9.33
N PRO A 115 6.35 -4.12 -9.17
CA PRO A 115 7.22 -3.52 -10.19
C PRO A 115 7.33 -4.42 -11.43
N ASP A 116 7.74 -3.84 -12.55
CA ASP A 116 7.84 -4.54 -13.82
C ASP A 116 8.78 -5.75 -13.75
N TRP A 117 9.90 -5.64 -13.03
CA TRP A 117 10.85 -6.73 -12.83
C TRP A 117 10.27 -7.92 -12.08
N ALA A 118 9.30 -7.70 -11.18
CA ALA A 118 8.60 -8.74 -10.43
C ALA A 118 7.38 -9.28 -11.19
N THR A 119 7.05 -8.73 -12.37
CA THR A 119 5.88 -9.12 -13.17
C THR A 119 6.26 -10.18 -14.19
N ILE A 120 6.38 -11.43 -13.75
CA ILE A 120 6.77 -12.57 -14.58
C ILE A 120 5.52 -13.21 -15.16
N THR A 121 5.27 -13.00 -16.46
CA THR A 121 4.09 -13.51 -17.18
C THR A 121 4.40 -14.70 -18.10
N ASP A 122 5.67 -15.15 -18.13
CA ASP A 122 6.19 -16.19 -19.03
C ASP A 122 5.81 -15.89 -20.50
N GLN A 123 5.10 -16.83 -21.16
CA GLN A 123 4.68 -16.70 -22.57
C GLN A 123 3.40 -15.89 -22.76
N TYR A 124 2.78 -15.38 -21.71
CA TYR A 124 1.52 -14.65 -21.82
C TYR A 124 1.74 -13.16 -21.95
N ASP A 125 1.28 -12.59 -23.07
CA ASP A 125 1.29 -11.14 -23.26
C ASP A 125 0.13 -10.50 -22.47
N PRO A 126 0.39 -9.46 -21.66
CA PRO A 126 -0.67 -8.69 -21.03
C PRO A 126 -1.60 -8.05 -22.05
N LYS A 127 -2.91 -8.10 -21.79
CA LYS A 127 -3.94 -7.51 -22.64
C LYS A 127 -4.86 -6.65 -21.79
N GLU A 128 -5.16 -5.45 -22.33
CA GLU A 128 -6.10 -4.56 -21.68
C GLU A 128 -7.48 -5.20 -21.52
N PRO A 129 -8.09 -5.14 -20.33
CA PRO A 129 -9.45 -5.64 -20.11
C PRO A 129 -10.47 -4.84 -20.93
N LYS A 130 -11.29 -5.55 -21.73
CA LYS A 130 -12.16 -4.89 -22.74
C LYS A 130 -13.49 -4.35 -22.20
N LEU A 131 -14.04 -4.92 -21.14
CA LEU A 131 -15.39 -4.58 -20.63
C LEU A 131 -15.33 -3.77 -19.35
N VAL A 132 -14.74 -4.36 -18.33
CA VAL A 132 -14.47 -3.74 -17.05
C VAL A 132 -13.05 -4.09 -16.63
N TRP A 133 -12.36 -3.17 -15.98
CA TRP A 133 -10.95 -3.37 -15.59
C TRP A 133 -10.77 -4.67 -14.76
N ALA A 134 -11.68 -4.97 -13.84
CA ALA A 134 -11.66 -6.16 -13.01
C ALA A 134 -11.75 -7.48 -13.80
N ALA A 135 -12.15 -7.45 -15.08
CA ALA A 135 -12.15 -8.62 -15.96
C ALA A 135 -10.74 -9.23 -16.14
N GLY A 136 -9.70 -8.43 -15.94
CA GLY A 136 -8.32 -8.88 -15.98
C GLY A 136 -7.99 -9.95 -14.94
N TYR A 137 -8.62 -9.95 -13.77
CA TYR A 137 -8.44 -11.01 -12.76
C TYR A 137 -8.98 -12.37 -13.23
N PHE A 138 -10.11 -12.37 -13.96
CA PHE A 138 -10.82 -13.60 -14.32
C PHE A 138 -10.36 -14.16 -15.66
N TRP A 139 -10.00 -13.31 -16.61
CA TRP A 139 -9.70 -13.70 -17.99
C TRP A 139 -8.31 -13.29 -18.47
N GLY A 140 -7.58 -12.49 -17.68
CA GLY A 140 -6.23 -12.04 -18.00
C GLY A 140 -5.19 -13.11 -17.70
N LYS A 141 -4.84 -13.95 -18.69
CA LYS A 141 -3.87 -15.04 -18.50
C LYS A 141 -2.50 -14.56 -18.00
N ALA A 142 -2.06 -13.38 -18.44
CA ALA A 142 -0.81 -12.78 -17.99
C ALA A 142 -0.90 -12.37 -16.50
N THR A 143 -2.01 -11.74 -16.10
CA THR A 143 -2.28 -11.38 -14.70
C THR A 143 -2.30 -12.62 -13.79
N GLN A 144 -3.06 -13.64 -14.17
CA GLN A 144 -3.13 -14.89 -13.42
C GLN A 144 -1.75 -15.57 -13.31
N ARG A 145 -0.99 -15.56 -14.42
CA ARG A 145 0.35 -16.14 -14.42
C ARG A 145 1.35 -15.38 -13.55
N ALA A 146 1.23 -14.05 -13.48
CA ALA A 146 2.04 -13.23 -12.58
C ALA A 146 1.75 -13.57 -11.11
N PHE A 147 0.47 -13.71 -10.73
CA PHE A 147 0.09 -14.20 -9.39
C PHE A 147 0.60 -15.60 -9.11
N ASP A 148 0.46 -16.54 -10.05
CA ASP A 148 0.98 -17.92 -9.89
C ASP A 148 2.48 -17.91 -9.65
N ASN A 149 3.24 -17.12 -10.43
CA ASN A 149 4.68 -17.01 -10.26
C ASN A 149 5.07 -16.38 -8.92
N PHE A 150 4.33 -15.38 -8.45
CA PHE A 150 4.53 -14.79 -7.12
C PHE A 150 4.30 -15.83 -6.01
N TRP A 151 3.14 -16.48 -6.00
CA TRP A 151 2.80 -17.47 -4.95
C TRP A 151 3.66 -18.71 -4.97
N ASN A 152 4.22 -19.09 -6.14
CA ASN A 152 5.21 -20.15 -6.27
C ASN A 152 6.64 -19.69 -5.95
N ASN A 153 6.81 -18.48 -5.46
CA ASN A 153 8.11 -17.88 -5.13
C ASN A 153 9.12 -17.97 -6.30
N ARG A 154 8.64 -17.68 -7.52
CA ARG A 154 9.48 -17.71 -8.72
C ARG A 154 10.71 -16.83 -8.53
N GLU A 155 11.87 -17.38 -8.90
CA GLU A 155 13.12 -16.63 -8.79
C GLU A 155 13.25 -15.55 -9.88
N TYR A 156 13.76 -14.39 -9.43
CA TYR A 156 14.28 -13.33 -10.25
C TYR A 156 15.67 -12.96 -9.75
N ASN A 157 16.69 -12.99 -10.62
CA ASN A 157 18.11 -12.75 -10.25
C ASN A 157 18.61 -13.60 -9.05
N GLY A 158 18.18 -14.86 -8.97
CA GLY A 158 18.63 -15.80 -7.93
C GLY A 158 17.95 -15.65 -6.57
N ARG A 159 16.87 -14.85 -6.48
CA ARG A 159 16.06 -14.68 -5.26
C ARG A 159 14.59 -14.79 -5.58
N GLY A 160 13.81 -15.41 -4.70
CA GLY A 160 12.37 -15.56 -4.89
C GLY A 160 11.59 -14.25 -4.76
N LEU A 161 10.49 -14.12 -5.50
CA LEU A 161 9.64 -12.91 -5.48
C LEU A 161 9.04 -12.66 -4.09
N ILE A 162 8.63 -13.71 -3.36
CA ILE A 162 8.12 -13.57 -1.98
C ILE A 162 9.25 -13.11 -1.05
N ASP A 163 10.50 -13.55 -1.28
CA ASP A 163 11.64 -13.14 -0.46
C ASP A 163 12.00 -11.66 -0.67
N TYR A 164 11.86 -11.15 -1.89
CA TYR A 164 11.94 -9.71 -2.17
C TYR A 164 10.84 -8.95 -1.45
N PHE A 165 9.59 -9.38 -1.64
CA PHE A 165 8.42 -8.75 -1.02
C PHE A 165 8.50 -8.73 0.50
N ALA A 166 8.94 -9.84 1.12
CA ALA A 166 9.15 -9.91 2.57
C ALA A 166 10.25 -8.94 3.05
N ALA A 167 11.36 -8.83 2.32
CA ALA A 167 12.42 -7.90 2.66
C ALA A 167 12.00 -6.44 2.50
N MET A 168 11.24 -6.12 1.45
CA MET A 168 10.63 -4.80 1.29
C MET A 168 9.71 -4.47 2.48
N TRP A 169 8.86 -5.41 2.90
CA TRP A 169 8.02 -5.22 4.10
C TRP A 169 8.84 -5.06 5.39
N GLN A 170 9.97 -5.78 5.54
CA GLN A 170 10.86 -5.59 6.68
C GLN A 170 11.43 -4.17 6.71
N HIS A 171 11.82 -3.63 5.55
CA HIS A 171 12.31 -2.25 5.43
C HIS A 171 11.23 -1.23 5.82
N VAL A 172 10.01 -1.38 5.30
CA VAL A 172 8.86 -0.53 5.64
C VAL A 172 8.52 -0.65 7.13
N ALA A 173 8.40 -1.86 7.65
CA ALA A 173 8.04 -2.08 9.05
C ALA A 173 9.07 -1.48 10.01
N ALA A 174 10.37 -1.61 9.72
CA ALA A 174 11.43 -1.01 10.53
C ALA A 174 11.30 0.51 10.64
N ARG A 175 10.73 1.15 9.63
CA ARG A 175 10.54 2.61 9.61
C ARG A 175 9.28 3.07 10.33
N PHE A 176 8.18 2.35 10.20
CA PHE A 176 6.85 2.80 10.63
C PHE A 176 6.33 2.12 11.91
N ALA A 177 6.92 1.00 12.37
CA ALA A 177 6.38 0.17 13.45
C ALA A 177 6.10 0.92 14.77
N ASP A 178 6.91 1.92 15.08
CA ASP A 178 6.78 2.70 16.31
C ASP A 178 6.04 4.03 16.12
N HIS A 179 5.51 4.27 14.91
CA HIS A 179 4.81 5.52 14.64
C HIS A 179 3.43 5.55 15.32
N PRO A 180 3.08 6.64 16.08
CA PRO A 180 1.86 6.68 16.87
C PRO A 180 0.57 6.66 16.05
N ALA A 181 0.60 7.03 14.76
CA ALA A 181 -0.55 6.95 13.88
C ALA A 181 -0.73 5.56 13.24
N LEU A 182 0.26 4.67 13.32
CA LEU A 182 0.11 3.32 12.77
C LEU A 182 -0.95 2.54 13.55
N PHE A 183 -1.94 2.02 12.79
CA PHE A 183 -3.06 1.21 13.32
C PHE A 183 -2.73 -0.27 13.30
#